data_33e8e92c2a2a66576d2ad92d5e590861
#
_entry.id   33e8e92c2a2a66576d2ad92d5e590861
#
_cell.length_a   1.000
_cell.length_b   1.000
_cell.length_c   1.000
_cell.angle_alpha   90.00
_cell.angle_beta   90.00
_cell.angle_gamma   90.00
#
_symmetry.space_group_name_H-M   'P 1'
#
loop_
_entity.id
_entity.type
_entity.pdbx_description
1 polymer ?
#
loop_
_entity_poly.entity_id
_entity_poly.type
_entity_poly.pdbx_seq_one_letter_code
_entity_poly.pdbx_strand_id
1 'polypeptide(L)'
;MWFKNLMSYRLTKPLDWDLNELQRQLSDCEFHPCGSQDQSKFGWVSPLKDSELLYFSVGKHILLVAKKEEKMLPANVVKRELDERIESLEQKENRKLKKTEKQTLKDDVVMNLLPRAFTKNQQTSVWIDTE
;
A
#
# COMPACT_ATOMS: atom_id res chain seq x y z
N MET A 1 -15.06 -13.25 -12.34
CA MET A 1 -14.52 -11.95 -11.92
C MET A 1 -15.11 -10.87 -12.78
N TRP A 2 -15.79 -9.92 -12.17
CA TRP A 2 -16.38 -8.79 -12.90
C TRP A 2 -15.58 -7.54 -12.57
N PHE A 3 -15.15 -6.82 -13.60
CA PHE A 3 -14.46 -5.55 -13.45
C PHE A 3 -15.49 -4.42 -13.36
N LYS A 4 -15.50 -3.69 -12.26
CA LYS A 4 -16.35 -2.50 -12.13
C LYS A 4 -15.76 -1.30 -12.84
N ASN A 5 -14.44 -1.20 -12.79
CA ASN A 5 -13.67 -0.15 -13.47
C ASN A 5 -12.58 -0.82 -14.30
N LEU A 6 -12.46 -0.42 -15.55
CA LEU A 6 -11.49 -1.00 -16.46
C LEU A 6 -10.73 0.12 -17.16
N MET A 7 -9.41 0.05 -17.10
CA MET A 7 -8.54 0.90 -17.94
C MET A 7 -7.87 0.00 -18.97
N SER A 8 -7.99 0.37 -20.22
CA SER A 8 -7.46 -0.42 -21.33
C SER A 8 -6.29 0.31 -21.98
N TYR A 9 -5.22 -0.43 -22.22
CA TYR A 9 -4.00 0.07 -22.86
C TYR A 9 -3.65 -0.84 -24.02
N ARG A 10 -3.13 -0.25 -25.10
CA ARG A 10 -2.62 -1.00 -26.24
C ARG A 10 -1.11 -0.90 -26.28
N LEU A 11 -0.46 -2.06 -26.36
CA LEU A 11 0.99 -2.13 -26.45
C LEU A 11 1.45 -1.80 -27.85
N THR A 12 2.53 -1.03 -27.95
CA THR A 12 3.10 -0.63 -29.25
C THR A 12 4.11 -1.63 -29.78
N LYS A 13 4.57 -2.56 -28.96
CA LYS A 13 5.52 -3.61 -29.33
C LYS A 13 5.00 -4.96 -28.90
N PRO A 14 5.26 -6.03 -29.67
CA PRO A 14 4.92 -7.39 -29.23
C PRO A 14 5.61 -7.76 -27.94
N LEU A 15 4.91 -8.54 -27.10
CA LEU A 15 5.47 -9.09 -25.88
C LEU A 15 5.89 -10.54 -26.14
N ASP A 16 7.17 -10.80 -25.91
CA ASP A 16 7.72 -12.15 -25.95
C ASP A 16 8.38 -12.41 -24.59
N TRP A 17 7.56 -12.82 -23.63
CA TRP A 17 8.00 -13.00 -22.25
C TRP A 17 8.29 -14.45 -21.94
N ASP A 18 9.48 -14.71 -21.40
CA ASP A 18 9.78 -15.94 -20.69
C ASP A 18 9.06 -15.92 -19.34
N LEU A 19 8.16 -16.87 -19.11
CA LEU A 19 7.39 -16.94 -17.88
C LEU A 19 8.27 -17.16 -16.64
N ASN A 20 9.37 -17.88 -16.77
CA ASN A 20 10.31 -18.05 -15.66
C ASN A 20 10.97 -16.73 -15.27
N GLU A 21 11.36 -15.94 -16.25
CA GLU A 21 11.92 -14.61 -16.03
C GLU A 21 10.87 -13.66 -15.44
N LEU A 22 9.63 -13.75 -15.93
CA LEU A 22 8.51 -12.98 -15.38
C LEU A 22 8.31 -13.30 -13.90
N GLN A 23 8.29 -14.58 -13.52
CA GLN A 23 8.15 -14.99 -12.13
C GLN A 23 9.28 -14.43 -11.26
N ARG A 24 10.50 -14.47 -11.75
CA ARG A 24 11.68 -13.94 -11.05
C ARG A 24 11.53 -12.43 -10.80
N GLN A 25 11.15 -11.68 -11.81
CA GLN A 25 10.96 -10.23 -11.70
C GLN A 25 9.80 -9.87 -10.79
N LEU A 26 8.70 -10.62 -10.85
CA LEU A 26 7.56 -10.41 -9.95
C LEU A 26 7.94 -10.71 -8.50
N SER A 27 8.78 -11.71 -8.26
CA SER A 27 9.26 -12.06 -6.93
C SER A 27 10.08 -10.95 -6.28
N ASP A 28 10.81 -10.18 -7.09
CA ASP A 28 11.58 -9.03 -6.59
C ASP A 28 10.67 -7.92 -6.03
N CYS A 29 9.40 -7.90 -6.45
CA CYS A 29 8.40 -6.93 -6.01
C CYS A 29 7.20 -7.63 -5.36
N GLU A 30 7.42 -8.77 -4.72
CA GLU A 30 6.37 -9.52 -4.03
C GLU A 30 5.82 -8.70 -2.86
N PHE A 31 4.51 -8.84 -2.63
CA PHE A 31 3.85 -8.15 -1.52
C PHE A 31 4.29 -8.72 -0.17
N HIS A 32 4.57 -7.82 0.75
CA HIS A 32 4.80 -8.12 2.17
C HIS A 32 3.86 -7.25 3.00
N PRO A 33 3.26 -7.80 4.08
CA PRO A 33 2.40 -7.01 4.95
C PRO A 33 3.12 -5.81 5.57
N CYS A 34 2.36 -4.79 5.95
CA CYS A 34 2.90 -3.64 6.65
C CYS A 34 3.51 -4.05 7.97
N GLY A 35 4.73 -3.55 8.22
CA GLY A 35 5.33 -3.58 9.54
C GLY A 35 4.73 -2.48 10.43
N SER A 36 5.22 -2.41 11.68
CA SER A 36 4.68 -1.46 12.68
C SER A 36 4.83 0.00 12.27
N GLN A 37 5.87 0.34 11.51
CA GLN A 37 6.16 1.71 11.09
C GLN A 37 5.85 1.99 9.62
N ASP A 38 5.29 1.03 8.91
CA ASP A 38 4.92 1.22 7.51
C ASP A 38 3.54 1.85 7.40
N GLN A 39 3.40 2.89 6.59
CA GLN A 39 2.10 3.47 6.26
C GLN A 39 1.38 2.65 5.21
N SER A 40 2.11 2.15 4.22
CA SER A 40 1.55 1.31 3.17
C SER A 40 2.61 0.38 2.60
N LYS A 41 2.14 -0.74 2.06
CA LYS A 41 2.95 -1.69 1.30
C LYS A 41 2.20 -2.05 0.03
N PHE A 42 2.94 -2.29 -1.03
CA PHE A 42 2.40 -2.63 -2.34
C PHE A 42 3.28 -3.71 -2.97
N GLY A 43 2.65 -4.67 -3.61
CA GLY A 43 3.41 -5.71 -4.30
C GLY A 43 2.50 -6.70 -5.01
N TRP A 44 3.13 -7.66 -5.66
CA TRP A 44 2.44 -8.71 -6.40
C TRP A 44 2.05 -9.85 -5.48
N VAL A 45 0.85 -10.40 -5.69
CA VAL A 45 0.36 -11.58 -4.98
C VAL A 45 -0.06 -12.64 -5.99
N SER A 46 -0.18 -13.89 -5.54
CA SER A 46 -0.66 -14.94 -6.41
C SER A 46 -2.12 -14.72 -6.82
N PRO A 47 -2.45 -14.83 -8.11
CA PRO A 47 -3.85 -14.77 -8.55
C PRO A 47 -4.71 -15.93 -8.05
N LEU A 48 -4.09 -17.06 -7.72
CA LEU A 48 -4.77 -18.27 -7.24
C LEU A 48 -4.37 -18.56 -5.79
N LYS A 49 -5.33 -18.98 -4.98
CA LYS A 49 -5.11 -19.22 -3.55
C LYS A 49 -4.05 -20.28 -3.24
N ASP A 50 -4.00 -21.34 -4.04
CA ASP A 50 -3.15 -22.50 -3.76
C ASP A 50 -1.90 -22.55 -4.64
N SER A 51 -1.54 -21.43 -5.26
CA SER A 51 -0.38 -21.34 -6.14
C SER A 51 0.68 -20.44 -5.54
N GLU A 52 1.95 -20.85 -5.69
CA GLU A 52 3.09 -20.00 -5.33
C GLU A 52 3.51 -19.07 -6.45
N LEU A 53 2.96 -19.28 -7.66
CA LEU A 53 3.26 -18.44 -8.81
C LEU A 53 2.56 -17.09 -8.69
N LEU A 54 3.26 -16.01 -9.04
CA LEU A 54 2.74 -14.65 -9.01
C LEU A 54 2.04 -14.26 -10.32
N TYR A 55 1.83 -15.21 -11.20
CA TYR A 55 1.06 -15.04 -12.43
C TYR A 55 0.18 -16.25 -12.66
N PHE A 56 -0.84 -16.07 -13.49
CA PHE A 56 -1.65 -17.15 -14.03
C PHE A 56 -1.71 -16.99 -15.54
N SER A 57 -1.32 -18.03 -16.28
CA SER A 57 -1.24 -17.97 -17.73
C SER A 57 -2.17 -19.00 -18.35
N VAL A 58 -2.99 -18.57 -19.31
CA VAL A 58 -3.85 -19.44 -20.12
C VAL A 58 -3.69 -19.00 -21.57
N GLY A 59 -3.12 -19.89 -22.41
CA GLY A 59 -2.82 -19.54 -23.79
C GLY A 59 -1.90 -18.33 -23.88
N LYS A 60 -2.35 -17.27 -24.53
CA LYS A 60 -1.59 -16.02 -24.67
C LYS A 60 -2.00 -14.95 -23.66
N HIS A 61 -2.81 -15.32 -22.67
CA HIS A 61 -3.28 -14.40 -21.64
C HIS A 61 -2.53 -14.62 -20.34
N ILE A 62 -2.18 -13.52 -19.68
CA ILE A 62 -1.48 -13.53 -18.40
C ILE A 62 -2.28 -12.68 -17.42
N LEU A 63 -2.58 -13.24 -16.25
CA LEU A 63 -3.25 -12.52 -15.17
C LEU A 63 -2.27 -12.26 -14.04
N LEU A 64 -2.18 -11.00 -13.63
CA LEU A 64 -1.41 -10.55 -12.49
C LEU A 64 -2.34 -9.87 -11.49
N VAL A 65 -2.04 -10.02 -10.21
CA VAL A 65 -2.80 -9.34 -9.15
C VAL A 65 -1.82 -8.59 -8.25
N ALA A 66 -2.04 -7.29 -8.13
CA ALA A 66 -1.30 -6.44 -7.21
C ALA A 66 -2.15 -6.20 -5.96
N LYS A 67 -1.51 -6.18 -4.80
CA LYS A 67 -2.15 -5.90 -3.52
C LYS A 67 -1.50 -4.70 -2.87
N LYS A 68 -2.34 -3.81 -2.36
CA LYS A 68 -1.91 -2.68 -1.55
C LYS A 68 -2.51 -2.82 -0.16
N GLU A 69 -1.67 -2.72 0.85
CA GLU A 69 -2.09 -2.65 2.24
C GLU A 69 -1.74 -1.28 2.78
N GLU A 70 -2.72 -0.61 3.36
CA GLU A 70 -2.57 0.77 3.82
C GLU A 70 -3.09 0.89 5.25
N LYS A 71 -2.34 1.57 6.09
CA LYS A 71 -2.76 1.86 7.45
C LYS A 71 -3.84 2.92 7.45
N MET A 72 -4.90 2.69 8.22
CA MET A 72 -6.02 3.61 8.34
C MET A 72 -5.74 4.58 9.49
N LEU A 73 -5.28 5.78 9.15
CA LEU A 73 -5.08 6.88 10.09
C LEU A 73 -5.96 8.06 9.67
N PRO A 74 -7.25 8.08 10.11
CA PRO A 74 -8.12 9.21 9.79
C PRO A 74 -7.53 10.52 10.32
N ALA A 75 -7.62 11.57 9.52
CA ALA A 75 -7.04 12.87 9.86
C ALA A 75 -7.61 13.44 11.16
N ASN A 76 -8.90 13.20 11.44
CA ASN A 76 -9.55 13.66 12.65
C ASN A 76 -9.01 12.97 13.90
N VAL A 77 -8.64 11.70 13.82
CA VAL A 77 -8.04 10.97 14.96
C VAL A 77 -6.64 11.52 15.25
N VAL A 78 -5.83 11.72 14.22
CA VAL A 78 -4.50 12.32 14.36
C VAL A 78 -4.60 13.72 14.95
N LYS A 79 -5.53 14.53 14.44
CA LYS A 79 -5.74 15.91 14.91
C LYS A 79 -6.14 15.95 16.37
N ARG A 80 -7.08 15.11 16.80
CA ARG A 80 -7.52 15.06 18.18
C ARG A 80 -6.38 14.72 19.13
N GLU A 81 -5.64 13.68 18.82
CA GLU A 81 -4.49 13.26 19.62
C GLU A 81 -3.42 14.35 19.67
N LEU A 82 -3.16 15.00 18.53
CA LEU A 82 -2.21 16.10 18.44
C LEU A 82 -2.64 17.28 19.28
N ASP A 83 -3.91 17.69 19.20
CA ASP A 83 -4.43 18.83 19.97
C ASP A 83 -4.34 18.59 21.47
N GLU A 84 -4.64 17.37 21.93
CA GLU A 84 -4.49 16.98 23.33
C GLU A 84 -3.05 17.09 23.81
N ARG A 85 -2.09 16.66 23.00
CA ARG A 85 -0.66 16.75 23.33
C ARG A 85 -0.16 18.18 23.32
N ILE A 86 -0.61 19.00 22.37
CA ILE A 86 -0.26 20.43 22.31
C ILE A 86 -0.75 21.13 23.58
N GLU A 87 -2.00 20.94 23.91
CA GLU A 87 -2.61 21.54 25.11
C GLU A 87 -1.85 21.16 26.38
N SER A 88 -1.59 19.88 26.56
CA SER A 88 -0.85 19.36 27.71
C SER A 88 0.55 19.96 27.81
N LEU A 89 1.27 20.05 26.69
CA LEU A 89 2.62 20.62 26.67
C LEU A 89 2.63 22.11 26.92
N GLU A 90 1.68 22.86 26.32
CA GLU A 90 1.56 24.31 26.53
C GLU A 90 1.25 24.63 27.98
N GLN A 91 0.39 23.83 28.64
CA GLN A 91 0.10 23.99 30.06
C GLN A 91 1.32 23.68 30.93
N LYS A 92 2.03 22.59 30.62
CA LYS A 92 3.21 22.16 31.39
C LYS A 92 4.35 23.17 31.31
N GLU A 93 4.60 23.72 30.13
CA GLU A 93 5.70 24.65 29.88
C GLU A 93 5.26 26.11 30.01
N ASN A 94 3.97 26.36 30.20
CA ASN A 94 3.38 27.69 30.33
C ASN A 94 3.80 28.64 29.20
N ARG A 95 3.75 28.12 27.94
CA ARG A 95 4.06 28.90 26.73
C ARG A 95 3.31 28.31 25.53
N LYS A 96 3.22 29.12 24.46
CA LYS A 96 2.67 28.64 23.18
C LYS A 96 3.75 27.94 22.36
N LEU A 97 3.37 26.83 21.74
CA LEU A 97 4.27 26.10 20.86
C LEU A 97 4.39 26.77 19.50
N LYS A 98 5.60 26.73 18.93
CA LYS A 98 5.86 27.20 17.57
C LYS A 98 5.37 26.19 16.54
N LYS A 99 5.19 26.65 15.31
CA LYS A 99 4.73 25.82 14.20
C LYS A 99 5.64 24.59 13.97
N THR A 100 6.95 24.77 14.07
CA THR A 100 7.92 23.69 13.93
C THR A 100 7.79 22.63 15.03
N GLU A 101 7.53 23.07 16.27
CA GLU A 101 7.32 22.17 17.40
C GLU A 101 6.03 21.37 17.22
N LYS A 102 4.96 22.01 16.73
CA LYS A 102 3.69 21.33 16.44
C LYS A 102 3.85 20.29 15.35
N GLN A 103 4.65 20.57 14.33
CA GLN A 103 4.92 19.60 13.25
C GLN A 103 5.67 18.37 13.78
N THR A 104 6.66 18.59 14.65
CA THR A 104 7.40 17.50 15.29
C THR A 104 6.47 16.62 16.13
N LEU A 105 5.57 17.24 16.91
CA LEU A 105 4.57 16.51 17.68
C LEU A 105 3.63 15.69 16.79
N LYS A 106 3.23 16.27 15.65
CA LYS A 106 2.38 15.56 14.69
C LYS A 106 3.07 14.32 14.16
N ASP A 107 4.35 14.42 13.79
CA ASP A 107 5.13 13.29 13.32
C ASP A 107 5.21 12.20 14.40
N ASP A 108 5.42 12.59 15.66
CA ASP A 108 5.44 11.66 16.78
C ASP A 108 4.10 10.97 17.01
N VAL A 109 3.00 11.71 16.88
CA VAL A 109 1.64 11.15 16.99
C VAL A 109 1.41 10.09 15.92
N VAL A 110 1.77 10.40 14.66
CA VAL A 110 1.63 9.46 13.56
C VAL A 110 2.46 8.20 13.83
N MET A 111 3.69 8.35 14.25
CA MET A 111 4.58 7.22 14.55
C MET A 111 4.02 6.35 15.69
N ASN A 112 3.39 6.95 16.67
CA ASN A 112 2.81 6.21 17.81
C ASN A 112 1.49 5.51 17.44
N LEU A 113 0.74 6.05 16.49
CA LEU A 113 -0.54 5.46 16.07
C LEU A 113 -0.38 4.37 15.01
N LEU A 114 0.68 4.44 14.18
CA LEU A 114 0.87 3.47 13.09
C LEU A 114 0.84 2.02 13.54
N PRO A 115 1.53 1.61 14.64
CA PRO A 115 1.49 0.20 15.05
C PRO A 115 0.12 -0.29 15.49
N ARG A 116 -0.76 0.63 15.90
CA ARG A 116 -2.11 0.32 16.39
C ARG A 116 -3.18 0.47 15.31
N ALA A 117 -2.83 1.01 14.14
CA ALA A 117 -3.79 1.30 13.09
C ALA A 117 -4.27 0.02 12.41
N PHE A 118 -5.57 -0.04 12.11
CA PHE A 118 -6.12 -1.09 11.26
C PHE A 118 -5.63 -0.90 9.83
N THR A 119 -5.55 -2.00 9.09
CA THR A 119 -5.15 -1.96 7.69
C THR A 119 -6.33 -2.11 6.77
N LYS A 120 -6.25 -1.45 5.62
CA LYS A 120 -7.19 -1.60 4.52
C LYS A 120 -6.46 -2.24 3.35
N ASN A 121 -7.03 -3.28 2.79
CA ASN A 121 -6.46 -3.99 1.65
C ASN A 121 -7.22 -3.67 0.39
N GLN A 122 -6.48 -3.47 -0.70
CA GLN A 122 -7.03 -3.22 -2.02
C GLN A 122 -6.27 -4.07 -3.02
N GLN A 123 -7.00 -4.75 -3.91
CA GLN A 123 -6.40 -5.55 -4.96
C GLN A 123 -6.74 -4.97 -6.33
N THR A 124 -5.77 -5.02 -7.23
CA THR A 124 -5.92 -4.61 -8.62
C THR A 124 -5.49 -5.76 -9.51
N SER A 125 -6.36 -6.14 -10.43
CA SER A 125 -6.07 -7.20 -11.39
C SER A 125 -5.57 -6.59 -12.69
N VAL A 126 -4.55 -7.21 -13.28
CA VAL A 126 -3.98 -6.82 -14.57
C VAL A 126 -4.10 -8.02 -15.51
N TRP A 127 -4.81 -7.83 -16.60
CA TRP A 127 -4.98 -8.85 -17.63
C TRP A 127 -4.16 -8.45 -18.85
N ILE A 128 -3.25 -9.30 -19.26
CA ILE A 128 -2.38 -9.05 -20.41
C ILE A 128 -2.70 -10.04 -21.52
N ASP A 129 -3.01 -9.50 -22.69
CA ASP A 129 -3.17 -10.26 -23.92
C ASP A 129 -1.91 -10.07 -24.76
N THR A 130 -1.17 -11.16 -24.99
CA THR A 130 0.08 -11.12 -25.71
C THR A 130 -0.07 -11.25 -27.24
N GLU A 131 -1.28 -11.32 -27.75
CA GLU A 131 -1.55 -11.32 -29.19
C GLU A 131 -1.45 -9.93 -29.81
#